data_b032579ea8fdf78e466f68f8cda52a32
#
_entry.id   b032579ea8fdf78e466f68f8cda52a32
#
_cell.length_a   1.000
_cell.length_b   1.000
_cell.length_c   1.000
_cell.angle_alpha   90.00
_cell.angle_beta   90.00
_cell.angle_gamma   90.00
#
_symmetry.space_group_name_H-M   'P 1'
#
loop_
_entity.id
_entity.type
_entity.pdbx_description
1 polymer ?
#
loop_
_entity_poly.entity_id
_entity_poly.type
_entity_poly.pdbx_seq_one_letter_code
_entity_poly.pdbx_strand_id
1 'polypeptide(L)'
;MSSFKTFQQTIAAKALDASHVEATFENGSAAILDLSDIKGQGPWAKLQDPAFFERAHAAFGTIVWPDGIDLAPEEVWVRAHKAAC
;
A
#
# COMPACT_ATOMS: atom_id res chain seq x y z
N MET A 1 10.97 16.61 -18.80
CA MET A 1 10.74 16.51 -18.37
C MET A 1 10.22 15.78 -17.75
N SER A 2 10.29 15.22 -17.52
CA SER A 2 9.92 14.49 -17.01
C SER A 2 9.48 14.51 -15.86
N SER A 3 9.47 15.14 -15.51
CA SER A 3 9.08 15.35 -14.32
C SER A 3 7.71 15.11 -14.07
N PHE A 4 7.09 14.43 -14.86
CA PHE A 4 5.77 14.12 -14.65
C PHE A 4 5.53 12.99 -13.74
N LYS A 5 6.58 12.32 -13.30
CA LYS A 5 6.41 11.34 -12.31
C LYS A 5 6.02 12.03 -11.04
N THR A 6 4.77 11.92 -10.67
CA THR A 6 4.28 12.62 -9.50
C THR A 6 4.23 11.72 -8.28
N PHE A 7 4.60 10.46 -8.40
CA PHE A 7 4.60 9.58 -7.24
C PHE A 7 5.87 8.74 -7.24
N GLN A 8 6.23 8.26 -6.06
CA GLN A 8 7.38 7.38 -5.89
C GLN A 8 6.90 5.96 -5.79
N GLN A 9 7.71 5.03 -6.26
CA GLN A 9 7.35 3.63 -6.17
C GLN A 9 7.64 3.07 -4.79
N THR A 10 6.84 2.09 -4.38
CA THR A 10 7.01 1.44 -3.10
C THR A 10 8.10 0.39 -3.22
N ILE A 11 9.09 0.46 -2.32
CA ILE A 11 10.18 -0.51 -2.33
C ILE A 11 10.13 -1.45 -1.13
N ALA A 12 9.33 -1.14 -0.13
CA ALA A 12 9.14 -2.03 1.00
C ALA A 12 7.76 -1.79 1.58
N ALA A 13 7.16 -2.82 2.12
CA ALA A 13 5.85 -2.71 2.73
C ALA A 13 5.75 -3.71 3.87
N LYS A 14 5.10 -3.29 4.95
CA LYS A 14 4.96 -4.11 6.13
C LYS A 14 3.65 -3.80 6.81
N ALA A 15 2.86 -4.81 7.08
CA ALA A 15 1.62 -4.63 7.82
C ALA A 15 1.94 -4.36 9.28
N LEU A 16 1.32 -3.33 9.84
CA LEU A 16 1.53 -2.96 11.23
C LEU A 16 0.44 -3.53 12.12
N ASP A 17 -0.78 -3.58 11.62
CA ASP A 17 -1.90 -4.18 12.33
C ASP A 17 -2.92 -4.60 11.29
N ALA A 18 -4.16 -4.82 11.70
CA ALA A 18 -5.17 -5.37 10.79
C ALA A 18 -5.63 -4.39 9.73
N SER A 19 -5.24 -3.13 9.80
CA SER A 19 -5.72 -2.11 8.88
C SER A 19 -4.63 -1.20 8.33
N HIS A 20 -3.43 -1.24 8.88
CA HIS A 20 -2.39 -0.29 8.52
C HIS A 20 -1.17 -0.97 7.94
N VAL A 21 -0.62 -0.38 6.89
CA VAL A 21 0.61 -0.87 6.26
C VAL A 21 1.58 0.28 6.19
N GLU A 22 2.82 0.03 6.59
CA GLU A 22 3.88 1.00 6.42
C GLU A 22 4.54 0.75 5.08
N ALA A 23 4.57 1.78 4.24
CA ALA A 23 5.19 1.69 2.92
C ALA A 23 6.43 2.56 2.90
N THR A 24 7.51 2.04 2.34
CA THR A 24 8.73 2.80 2.13
C THR A 24 8.88 3.02 0.64
N PHE A 25 9.19 4.24 0.26
CA PHE A 25 9.25 4.63 -1.14
C PHE A 25 10.69 4.77 -1.61
N GLU A 26 10.87 4.80 -2.92
CA GLU A 26 12.21 4.80 -3.52
C GLU A 26 13.03 6.03 -3.13
N ASN A 27 12.39 7.12 -2.71
CA ASN A 27 13.11 8.30 -2.28
C ASN A 27 13.51 8.24 -0.80
N GLY A 28 13.27 7.11 -0.15
CA GLY A 28 13.64 6.93 1.25
C GLY A 28 12.57 7.34 2.24
N SER A 29 11.50 7.94 1.80
CA SER A 29 10.43 8.31 2.72
C SER A 29 9.56 7.11 3.04
N ALA A 30 8.87 7.18 4.17
CA ALA A 30 7.97 6.12 4.57
C ALA A 30 6.69 6.74 5.09
N ALA A 31 5.59 6.01 4.96
CA ALA A 31 4.31 6.48 5.42
C ALA A 31 3.46 5.30 5.85
N ILE A 32 2.52 5.56 6.74
CA ILE A 32 1.58 4.55 7.20
C ILE A 32 0.25 4.79 6.50
N LEU A 33 -0.22 3.76 5.81
CA LEU A 33 -1.47 3.84 5.08
C LEU A 33 -2.57 3.14 5.86
N ASP A 34 -3.71 3.80 5.94
CA ASP A 34 -4.90 3.22 6.56
C ASP A 34 -5.76 2.63 5.46
N LEU A 35 -5.90 1.32 5.45
CA LEU A 35 -6.65 0.63 4.41
C LEU A 35 -8.00 0.13 4.90
N SER A 36 -8.45 0.63 6.04
CA SER A 36 -9.71 0.17 6.62
C SER A 36 -10.91 0.43 5.72
N ASP A 37 -10.81 1.43 4.85
CA ASP A 37 -11.93 1.77 3.97
C ASP A 37 -12.08 0.83 2.78
N ILE A 38 -11.02 0.08 2.42
CA ILE A 38 -11.11 -0.83 1.28
C ILE A 38 -11.15 -2.30 1.68
N LYS A 39 -10.78 -2.62 2.90
CA LYS A 39 -10.80 -4.02 3.34
C LYS A 39 -12.21 -4.57 3.18
N GLY A 40 -12.30 -5.74 2.58
CA GLY A 40 -13.58 -6.41 2.45
C GLY A 40 -14.42 -5.96 1.28
N GLN A 41 -13.88 -5.09 0.43
CA GLN A 41 -14.61 -4.61 -0.73
C GLN A 41 -14.01 -5.17 -2.00
N GLY A 42 -14.85 -5.74 -2.86
CA GLY A 42 -14.44 -6.19 -4.18
C GLY A 42 -13.20 -7.06 -4.15
N PRO A 43 -12.16 -6.69 -4.91
CA PRO A 43 -10.95 -7.52 -4.98
C PRO A 43 -10.21 -7.60 -3.65
N TRP A 44 -10.50 -6.72 -2.70
CA TRP A 44 -9.80 -6.68 -1.43
C TRP A 44 -10.56 -7.38 -0.31
N ALA A 45 -11.52 -8.23 -0.66
CA ALA A 45 -12.32 -8.92 0.35
C ALA A 45 -11.47 -9.74 1.31
N LYS A 46 -10.41 -10.37 0.81
CA LYS A 46 -9.56 -11.21 1.64
C LYS A 46 -8.75 -10.43 2.66
N LEU A 47 -8.62 -9.13 2.48
CA LEU A 47 -7.86 -8.32 3.41
C LEU A 47 -8.53 -8.17 4.77
N GLN A 48 -9.78 -8.59 4.88
CA GLN A 48 -10.44 -8.60 6.18
C GLN A 48 -9.84 -9.63 7.13
N ASP A 49 -9.20 -10.65 6.58
CA ASP A 49 -8.54 -11.66 7.40
C ASP A 49 -7.19 -11.10 7.85
N PRO A 50 -6.97 -10.91 9.15
CA PRO A 50 -5.70 -10.33 9.61
C PRO A 50 -4.49 -11.14 9.19
N ALA A 51 -4.60 -12.47 9.18
CA ALA A 51 -3.47 -13.30 8.79
C ALA A 51 -3.12 -13.10 7.32
N PHE A 52 -4.11 -12.84 6.48
CA PHE A 52 -3.87 -12.57 5.07
C PHE A 52 -3.32 -11.16 4.90
N PHE A 53 -3.89 -10.21 5.62
CA PHE A 53 -3.48 -8.81 5.52
C PHE A 53 -2.00 -8.63 5.88
N GLU A 54 -1.51 -9.37 6.86
CA GLU A 54 -0.11 -9.21 7.26
C GLU A 54 0.87 -9.78 6.24
N ARG A 55 0.39 -10.38 5.16
CA ARG A 55 1.25 -10.87 4.09
C ARG A 55 1.55 -9.78 3.06
N ALA A 56 1.19 -8.54 3.34
CA ALA A 56 1.51 -7.42 2.47
C ALA A 56 3.01 -7.33 2.25
N HIS A 57 3.41 -7.07 1.02
CA HIS A 57 4.82 -6.88 0.70
C HIS A 57 4.91 -5.99 -0.53
N ALA A 58 6.12 -5.51 -0.81
CA ALA A 58 6.33 -4.64 -1.94
C ALA A 58 6.73 -5.46 -3.16
N ALA A 59 6.07 -5.20 -4.27
CA ALA A 59 6.43 -5.80 -5.55
C ALA A 59 5.85 -4.92 -6.65
N PHE A 60 6.52 -4.90 -7.80
CA PHE A 60 6.04 -4.13 -8.95
C PHE A 60 5.81 -2.65 -8.64
N GLY A 61 6.56 -2.11 -7.68
CA GLY A 61 6.47 -0.70 -7.33
C GLY A 61 5.26 -0.35 -6.47
N THR A 62 4.57 -1.33 -5.92
CA THR A 62 3.39 -1.10 -5.12
C THR A 62 3.31 -2.12 -3.99
N ILE A 63 2.20 -2.14 -3.28
CA ILE A 63 1.95 -3.10 -2.21
C ILE A 63 1.09 -4.21 -2.78
N VAL A 64 1.51 -5.46 -2.58
CA VAL A 64 0.78 -6.61 -3.08
C VAL A 64 0.58 -7.63 -1.96
N TRP A 65 -0.40 -8.50 -2.17
CA TRP A 65 -0.70 -9.63 -1.30
C TRP A 65 -0.76 -10.88 -2.17
N PRO A 66 -0.75 -12.07 -1.57
CA PRO A 66 -0.94 -13.30 -2.35
C PRO A 66 -2.24 -13.25 -3.14
N ASP A 67 -2.37 -14.14 -4.11
CA ASP A 67 -3.57 -14.27 -4.94
C ASP A 67 -3.77 -13.11 -5.90
N GLY A 68 -2.71 -12.35 -6.19
CA GLY A 68 -2.82 -11.28 -7.18
C GLY A 68 -3.53 -10.04 -6.68
N ILE A 69 -3.71 -9.91 -5.38
CA ILE A 69 -4.35 -8.72 -4.82
C ILE A 69 -3.31 -7.63 -4.66
N ASP A 70 -3.59 -6.43 -5.16
CA ASP A 70 -2.62 -5.34 -5.08
C ASP A 70 -3.36 -4.00 -5.06
N LEU A 71 -2.57 -2.96 -4.85
CA LEU A 71 -3.03 -1.58 -4.99
C LEU A 71 -2.31 -0.99 -6.20
N ALA A 72 -2.93 -0.01 -6.84
CA ALA A 72 -2.23 0.71 -7.90
C ALA A 72 -1.09 1.51 -7.27
N PRO A 73 0.06 1.60 -7.94
CA PRO A 73 1.20 2.32 -7.35
C PRO A 73 0.87 3.76 -6.97
N GLU A 74 0.13 4.46 -7.80
CA GLU A 74 -0.22 5.83 -7.49
C GLU A 74 -1.20 5.92 -6.33
N GLU A 75 -2.03 4.90 -6.14
CA GLU A 75 -2.95 4.86 -5.02
C GLU A 75 -2.20 4.81 -3.70
N VAL A 76 -1.13 4.03 -3.65
CA VAL A 76 -0.30 3.96 -2.45
C VAL A 76 0.26 5.33 -2.13
N TRP A 77 0.79 6.01 -3.14
CA TRP A 77 1.38 7.33 -2.95
C TRP A 77 0.36 8.36 -2.48
N VAL A 78 -0.82 8.33 -3.09
CA VAL A 78 -1.88 9.27 -2.74
C VAL A 78 -2.36 9.03 -1.31
N ARG A 79 -2.54 7.77 -0.93
CA ARG A 79 -2.98 7.47 0.43
C ARG A 79 -1.94 7.86 1.46
N ALA A 80 -0.67 7.73 1.12
CA ALA A 80 0.40 8.15 2.02
C ALA A 80 0.31 9.65 2.29
N HIS A 81 0.04 10.44 1.28
CA HIS A 81 -0.07 11.89 1.45
C HIS A 81 -1.35 12.30 2.13
N LYS A 82 -2.43 11.58 1.88
CA LYS A 82 -3.66 11.85 2.56
C LYS A 82 -3.54 11.62 4.05
N ALA A 83 -2.85 10.57 4.42
CA ALA A 83 -2.70 10.24 5.82
C ALA A 83 -1.87 11.27 6.56
N ALA A 84 -1.08 12.04 5.85
CA ALA A 84 -0.25 13.04 6.46
C ALA A 84 -1.01 14.33 6.80
N CYS A 85 -2.19 14.47 6.34
CA CYS A 85 -2.95 15.70 6.58
C CYS A 85 -3.53 15.81 7.97
#